data_a0a15811fcde434f0d3f0abe67f3bbad
#
_entry.id   a0a15811fcde434f0d3f0abe67f3bbad
#
_cell.length_a   1.000
_cell.length_b   1.000
_cell.length_c   1.000
_cell.angle_alpha   90.00
_cell.angle_beta   90.00
_cell.angle_gamma   90.00
#
_symmetry.space_group_name_H-M   'P 1'
#
loop_
_entity.id
_entity.type
_entity.pdbx_description
1 polymer ?
#
loop_
_entity_poly.entity_id
_entity_poly.type
_entity_poly.pdbx_seq_one_letter_code
_entity_poly.pdbx_strand_id
1 'polypeptide(L)'
;MPPLAAHQDIEDSKMKSFNYARALQAALIGIAITGSATLARADIKDYGFQLVDQTVKKGDAVIAVRLVHKPDGKPVPDAVIFATRLDMAPDGMQEMATKIAPMPSTEPGVYKFKATLTMAGGWQLSLGAKVQGETGTVENKLVLKATP
;
A
#
# COMPACT_ATOMS: atom_id res chain seq x y z
N MET A 1 74.36 -31.42 -33.65
CA MET A 1 72.94 -31.52 -34.05
C MET A 1 72.14 -30.44 -33.32
N PRO A 2 71.83 -29.37 -33.95
CA PRO A 2 71.00 -28.39 -33.27
C PRO A 2 69.57 -28.82 -33.30
N PRO A 3 68.83 -28.66 -32.23
CA PRO A 3 67.44 -29.00 -32.20
C PRO A 3 66.61 -27.92 -32.91
N LEU A 4 65.88 -28.35 -33.90
CA LEU A 4 64.89 -27.56 -34.65
C LEU A 4 63.62 -27.29 -33.88
N ALA A 5 63.62 -27.49 -32.58
CA ALA A 5 62.41 -27.42 -31.74
C ALA A 5 62.09 -26.00 -31.22
N ALA A 6 62.99 -25.04 -31.40
CA ALA A 6 62.83 -23.70 -30.82
C ALA A 6 61.99 -22.72 -31.67
N HIS A 7 61.64 -23.09 -32.91
CA HIS A 7 60.93 -22.19 -33.81
C HIS A 7 59.41 -22.35 -33.82
N GLN A 8 58.87 -23.40 -33.24
CA GLN A 8 57.43 -23.63 -33.25
C GLN A 8 56.71 -23.01 -32.07
N ASP A 9 57.40 -22.75 -30.96
CA ASP A 9 56.79 -22.21 -29.76
C ASP A 9 56.45 -20.72 -29.84
N ILE A 10 57.08 -20.01 -30.77
CA ILE A 10 56.87 -18.55 -30.89
C ILE A 10 55.63 -18.22 -31.72
N GLU A 11 55.24 -19.07 -32.66
CA GLU A 11 54.02 -18.84 -33.46
C GLU A 11 52.75 -19.20 -32.68
N ASP A 12 52.77 -20.21 -31.88
CA ASP A 12 51.64 -20.58 -31.03
C ASP A 12 51.34 -19.52 -29.95
N SER A 13 52.40 -18.87 -29.45
CA SER A 13 52.26 -17.80 -28.49
C SER A 13 51.59 -16.54 -29.09
N LYS A 14 51.81 -16.24 -30.37
CA LYS A 14 51.18 -15.10 -31.07
C LYS A 14 49.74 -15.37 -31.44
N MET A 15 49.39 -16.58 -31.77
CA MET A 15 48.00 -16.94 -32.04
C MET A 15 47.12 -16.94 -30.81
N LYS A 16 47.63 -17.36 -29.66
CA LYS A 16 46.87 -17.31 -28.40
C LYS A 16 46.56 -15.89 -27.92
N SER A 17 47.48 -14.96 -28.17
CA SER A 17 47.28 -13.57 -27.79
C SER A 17 46.23 -12.85 -28.66
N PHE A 18 46.06 -13.29 -29.90
CA PHE A 18 45.12 -12.67 -30.83
C PHE A 18 43.66 -13.07 -30.52
N ASN A 19 43.44 -14.28 -30.04
CA ASN A 19 42.11 -14.74 -29.65
C ASN A 19 41.64 -14.14 -28.33
N TYR A 20 42.56 -13.79 -27.44
CA TYR A 20 42.22 -13.15 -26.18
C TYR A 20 41.74 -11.71 -26.36
N ALA A 21 42.31 -10.99 -27.31
CA ALA A 21 41.91 -9.62 -27.57
C ALA A 21 40.51 -9.52 -28.20
N ARG A 22 40.09 -10.55 -28.93
CA ARG A 22 38.74 -10.60 -29.49
C ARG A 22 37.66 -11.01 -28.46
N ALA A 23 38.04 -11.82 -27.51
CA ALA A 23 37.13 -12.24 -26.44
C ALA A 23 36.82 -11.13 -25.42
N LEU A 24 37.77 -10.20 -25.25
CA LEU A 24 37.60 -9.06 -24.34
C LEU A 24 36.78 -7.92 -24.94
N GLN A 25 36.66 -7.83 -26.26
CA GLN A 25 35.83 -6.82 -26.92
C GLN A 25 34.33 -7.20 -27.00
N ALA A 26 34.03 -8.48 -26.87
CA ALA A 26 32.62 -8.94 -26.85
C ALA A 26 31.96 -8.80 -25.47
N ALA A 27 32.74 -8.57 -24.43
CA ALA A 27 32.22 -8.46 -23.06
C ALA A 27 31.84 -7.03 -22.65
N LEU A 28 32.05 -6.04 -23.49
CA LEU A 28 31.76 -4.63 -23.21
C LEU A 28 30.44 -4.11 -23.81
N ILE A 29 29.64 -5.01 -24.39
CA ILE A 29 28.24 -4.70 -24.67
C ILE A 29 27.38 -5.32 -23.54
N GLY A 30 27.74 -5.01 -22.33
CA GLY A 30 26.83 -5.05 -21.21
C GLY A 30 25.88 -3.87 -21.38
N ILE A 31 24.74 -4.13 -21.98
CA ILE A 31 23.58 -3.24 -21.93
C ILE A 31 23.29 -3.01 -20.47
N ALA A 32 23.73 -1.89 -19.94
CA ALA A 32 23.16 -1.36 -18.72
C ALA A 32 21.71 -1.01 -19.04
N ILE A 33 20.83 -1.98 -18.92
CA ILE A 33 19.41 -1.72 -18.76
C ILE A 33 19.32 -1.10 -17.37
N THR A 34 19.59 0.20 -17.30
CA THR A 34 19.11 1.00 -16.20
C THR A 34 17.60 1.02 -16.35
N GLY A 35 16.98 -0.05 -15.88
CA GLY A 35 15.56 -0.04 -15.63
C GLY A 35 15.34 1.05 -14.59
N SER A 36 14.94 2.22 -15.06
CA SER A 36 14.32 3.20 -14.20
C SER A 36 13.08 2.53 -13.64
N ALA A 37 13.21 1.88 -12.48
CA ALA A 37 12.09 1.52 -11.68
C ALA A 37 11.46 2.87 -11.29
N THR A 38 10.54 3.35 -12.09
CA THR A 38 9.59 4.35 -11.66
C THR A 38 8.87 3.70 -10.50
N LEU A 39 9.30 4.02 -9.28
CA LEU A 39 8.52 3.76 -8.10
C LEU A 39 7.20 4.49 -8.35
N ALA A 40 6.19 3.74 -8.74
CA ALA A 40 4.84 4.24 -8.80
C ALA A 40 4.51 4.68 -7.37
N ARG A 41 4.62 5.97 -7.11
CA ARG A 41 4.16 6.55 -5.84
C ARG A 41 2.66 6.38 -5.83
N ALA A 42 2.16 5.64 -4.87
CA ALA A 42 0.75 5.63 -4.60
C ALA A 42 0.34 7.07 -4.21
N ASP A 43 -0.74 7.56 -4.79
CA ASP A 43 -1.35 8.82 -4.40
C ASP A 43 -2.24 8.56 -3.19
N ILE A 44 -2.33 9.50 -2.26
CA ILE A 44 -3.23 9.41 -1.11
C ILE A 44 -4.70 9.19 -1.54
N LYS A 45 -5.06 9.61 -2.74
CA LYS A 45 -6.38 9.39 -3.36
C LYS A 45 -6.65 7.93 -3.72
N ASP A 46 -5.60 7.11 -3.81
CA ASP A 46 -5.71 5.69 -4.08
C ASP A 46 -6.12 4.88 -2.84
N TYR A 47 -6.21 5.52 -1.70
CA TYR A 47 -6.65 4.91 -0.46
C TYR A 47 -8.09 5.29 -0.13
N GLY A 48 -8.82 4.39 0.50
CA GLY A 48 -10.18 4.65 0.92
C GLY A 48 -10.68 3.69 1.97
N PHE A 49 -11.54 4.21 2.85
CA PHE A 49 -12.25 3.41 3.83
C PHE A 49 -13.55 2.85 3.25
N GLN A 50 -13.89 1.65 3.66
CA GLN A 50 -15.15 0.98 3.34
C GLN A 50 -15.74 0.44 4.63
N LEU A 51 -17.05 0.53 4.79
CA LEU A 51 -17.76 -0.14 5.88
C LEU A 51 -17.76 -1.66 5.64
N VAL A 52 -17.45 -2.41 6.69
CA VAL A 52 -17.61 -3.87 6.65
C VAL A 52 -19.11 -4.21 6.70
N ASP A 53 -19.83 -3.56 7.61
CA ASP A 53 -21.29 -3.70 7.75
C ASP A 53 -21.94 -2.32 7.58
N GLN A 54 -22.91 -2.23 6.68
CA GLN A 54 -23.64 -0.99 6.44
C GLN A 54 -24.84 -0.80 7.39
N THR A 55 -25.20 -1.85 8.10
CA THR A 55 -26.34 -1.85 9.01
C THR A 55 -25.92 -2.40 10.37
N VAL A 56 -26.25 -1.69 11.41
CA VAL A 56 -26.00 -2.09 12.81
C VAL A 56 -27.24 -1.85 13.64
N LYS A 57 -27.39 -2.53 14.76
CA LYS A 57 -28.47 -2.25 15.70
C LYS A 57 -28.16 -0.99 16.51
N LYS A 58 -29.22 -0.23 16.85
CA LYS A 58 -29.08 0.86 17.80
C LYS A 58 -28.66 0.35 19.18
N GLY A 59 -28.04 1.20 19.95
CA GLY A 59 -27.44 0.85 21.23
C GLY A 59 -25.93 0.71 21.10
N ASP A 60 -25.34 -0.10 21.97
CA ASP A 60 -23.90 -0.37 21.91
C ASP A 60 -23.57 -1.17 20.65
N ALA A 61 -22.77 -0.57 19.79
CA ALA A 61 -22.44 -1.12 18.49
C ALA A 61 -20.93 -1.12 18.27
N VAL A 62 -20.46 -2.08 17.49
CA VAL A 62 -19.11 -2.13 16.94
C VAL A 62 -19.21 -1.82 15.47
N ILE A 63 -18.51 -0.75 15.06
CA ILE A 63 -18.43 -0.33 13.67
C ILE A 63 -17.06 -0.73 13.14
N ALA A 64 -17.03 -1.55 12.10
CA ALA A 64 -15.80 -1.99 11.45
C ALA A 64 -15.65 -1.33 10.09
N VAL A 65 -14.48 -0.79 9.83
CA VAL A 65 -14.10 -0.21 8.54
C VAL A 65 -12.86 -0.89 8.01
N ARG A 66 -12.76 -1.01 6.72
CA ARG A 66 -11.58 -1.54 6.03
C ARG A 66 -10.93 -0.40 5.26
N LEU A 67 -9.63 -0.19 5.46
CA LEU A 67 -8.83 0.69 4.63
C LEU A 67 -8.16 -0.12 3.54
N VAL A 68 -8.38 0.27 2.30
CA VAL A 68 -7.83 -0.42 1.14
C VAL A 68 -7.08 0.53 0.22
N HIS A 69 -6.08 -0.01 -0.44
CA HIS A 69 -5.47 0.58 -1.61
C HIS A 69 -6.31 0.20 -2.82
N LYS A 70 -7.06 1.17 -3.37
CA LYS A 70 -8.10 0.93 -4.40
C LYS A 70 -7.58 0.25 -5.68
N PRO A 71 -6.40 0.60 -6.23
CA PRO A 71 -5.92 0.01 -7.47
C PRO A 71 -5.74 -1.50 -7.43
N ASP A 72 -5.34 -2.07 -6.29
CA ASP A 72 -5.07 -3.49 -6.13
C ASP A 72 -5.98 -4.18 -5.09
N GLY A 73 -6.83 -3.42 -4.40
CA GLY A 73 -7.73 -3.92 -3.36
C GLY A 73 -7.05 -4.42 -2.09
N LYS A 74 -5.76 -4.17 -1.93
CA LYS A 74 -5.00 -4.65 -0.78
C LYS A 74 -5.38 -3.90 0.49
N PRO A 75 -5.52 -4.61 1.63
CA PRO A 75 -5.73 -3.98 2.93
C PRO A 75 -4.48 -3.21 3.38
N VAL A 76 -4.70 -2.11 4.10
CA VAL A 76 -3.66 -1.24 4.63
C VAL A 76 -3.65 -1.36 6.16
N PRO A 77 -2.73 -2.16 6.75
CA PRO A 77 -2.76 -2.47 8.18
C PRO A 77 -2.11 -1.39 9.06
N ASP A 78 -1.27 -0.54 8.50
CA ASP A 78 -0.38 0.35 9.26
C ASP A 78 -0.81 1.83 9.23
N ALA A 79 -2.09 2.10 9.02
CA ALA A 79 -2.61 3.45 9.05
C ALA A 79 -2.87 3.93 10.47
N VAL A 80 -2.64 5.21 10.69
CA VAL A 80 -2.97 5.89 11.95
C VAL A 80 -4.22 6.73 11.75
N ILE A 81 -5.31 6.33 12.37
CA ILE A 81 -6.56 7.10 12.38
C ILE A 81 -6.46 8.14 13.49
N PHE A 82 -6.43 9.41 13.13
CA PHE A 82 -6.26 10.51 14.08
C PHE A 82 -7.52 11.34 14.26
N ALA A 83 -8.51 11.21 13.38
CA ALA A 83 -9.77 11.93 13.46
C ALA A 83 -10.94 10.98 13.22
N THR A 84 -11.91 11.02 14.13
CA THR A 84 -13.15 10.25 14.06
C THR A 84 -14.31 11.11 14.53
N ARG A 85 -15.43 11.04 13.82
CA ARG A 85 -16.69 11.66 14.22
C ARG A 85 -17.85 10.80 13.75
N LEU A 86 -18.81 10.59 14.61
CA LEU A 86 -20.03 9.85 14.31
C LEU A 86 -21.24 10.72 14.66
N ASP A 87 -22.04 11.08 13.67
CA ASP A 87 -23.22 11.91 13.83
C ASP A 87 -24.36 11.50 12.89
N MET A 88 -25.51 12.10 13.09
CA MET A 88 -26.72 11.83 12.28
C MET A 88 -26.91 12.84 11.13
N ALA A 89 -25.84 13.29 10.50
CA ALA A 89 -25.90 14.20 9.36
C ALA A 89 -26.80 13.69 8.20
N PRO A 90 -26.84 12.38 7.87
CA PRO A 90 -27.74 11.88 6.84
C PRO A 90 -29.22 12.17 7.10
N ASP A 91 -29.62 12.26 8.36
CA ASP A 91 -30.98 12.58 8.78
C ASP A 91 -31.16 14.07 9.12
N GLY A 92 -30.19 14.92 8.75
CA GLY A 92 -30.21 16.35 8.99
C GLY A 92 -29.96 16.76 10.44
N MET A 93 -29.42 15.87 11.25
CA MET A 93 -29.18 16.08 12.69
C MET A 93 -27.68 15.99 13.00
N GLN A 94 -26.86 16.89 12.46
CA GLN A 94 -25.41 16.92 12.67
C GLN A 94 -24.98 17.16 14.11
N GLU A 95 -25.84 17.82 14.90
CA GLU A 95 -25.63 18.05 16.33
C GLU A 95 -25.81 16.78 17.17
N MET A 96 -26.47 15.77 16.64
CA MET A 96 -26.62 14.46 17.25
C MET A 96 -25.36 13.61 17.01
N ALA A 97 -24.30 13.94 17.71
CA ALA A 97 -23.05 13.21 17.65
C ALA A 97 -22.89 12.30 18.88
N THR A 98 -22.24 11.17 18.70
CA THR A 98 -21.90 10.24 19.77
C THR A 98 -20.39 10.03 19.85
N LYS A 99 -19.94 9.65 21.04
CA LYS A 99 -18.53 9.28 21.24
C LYS A 99 -18.22 7.97 20.52
N ILE A 100 -17.04 7.93 19.95
CA ILE A 100 -16.52 6.76 19.27
C ILE A 100 -15.12 6.47 19.82
N ALA A 101 -14.84 5.22 20.15
CA ALA A 101 -13.57 4.78 20.70
C ALA A 101 -12.97 3.65 19.86
N PRO A 102 -11.66 3.69 19.57
CA PRO A 102 -11.01 2.62 18.85
C PRO A 102 -11.01 1.34 19.68
N MET A 103 -11.10 0.20 18.99
CA MET A 103 -11.00 -1.14 19.55
C MET A 103 -9.88 -1.92 18.86
N PRO A 104 -9.27 -2.91 19.54
CA PRO A 104 -8.36 -3.84 18.89
C PRO A 104 -9.04 -4.61 17.76
N SER A 105 -8.31 -4.82 16.67
CA SER A 105 -8.71 -5.65 15.54
C SER A 105 -7.62 -6.64 15.21
N THR A 106 -7.99 -7.88 14.95
CA THR A 106 -7.06 -8.95 14.55
C THR A 106 -6.92 -9.08 13.04
N GLU A 107 -7.83 -8.47 12.28
CA GLU A 107 -7.76 -8.49 10.80
C GLU A 107 -6.91 -7.35 10.28
N PRO A 108 -5.88 -7.62 9.44
CA PRO A 108 -5.07 -6.58 8.82
C PRO A 108 -5.95 -5.65 7.96
N GLY A 109 -5.77 -4.34 8.14
CA GLY A 109 -6.51 -3.32 7.39
C GLY A 109 -7.94 -3.09 7.84
N VAL A 110 -8.43 -3.81 8.85
CA VAL A 110 -9.73 -3.60 9.48
C VAL A 110 -9.55 -2.86 10.80
N TYR A 111 -10.27 -1.74 10.93
CA TYR A 111 -10.25 -0.88 12.11
C TYR A 111 -11.64 -0.91 12.75
N LYS A 112 -11.70 -1.19 14.04
CA LYS A 112 -12.95 -1.33 14.78
C LYS A 112 -13.11 -0.19 15.77
N PHE A 113 -14.35 0.24 15.93
CA PHE A 113 -14.73 1.30 16.85
C PHE A 113 -15.96 0.88 17.64
N LYS A 114 -15.94 1.21 18.92
CA LYS A 114 -17.10 1.10 19.79
C LYS A 114 -17.83 2.43 19.84
N ALA A 115 -19.14 2.40 19.66
CA ALA A 115 -20.01 3.56 19.78
C ALA A 115 -21.37 3.17 20.32
N THR A 116 -22.08 4.13 20.91
CA THR A 116 -23.46 3.95 21.34
C THR A 116 -24.36 4.76 20.40
N LEU A 117 -25.15 4.06 19.59
CA LEU A 117 -26.10 4.68 18.66
C LEU A 117 -27.44 4.89 19.40
N THR A 118 -27.73 6.11 19.77
CA THR A 118 -28.86 6.45 20.60
C THR A 118 -30.21 6.36 19.89
N MET A 119 -30.21 6.45 18.57
CA MET A 119 -31.41 6.42 17.73
C MET A 119 -31.21 5.53 16.52
N ALA A 120 -32.29 4.92 16.05
CA ALA A 120 -32.35 4.33 14.72
C ALA A 120 -32.34 5.42 13.64
N GLY A 121 -31.74 5.12 12.50
CA GLY A 121 -31.65 6.05 11.37
C GLY A 121 -30.28 6.06 10.71
N GLY A 122 -30.02 7.07 9.92
CA GLY A 122 -28.76 7.27 9.21
C GLY A 122 -27.68 7.91 10.09
N TRP A 123 -26.54 7.26 10.18
CA TRP A 123 -25.36 7.77 10.87
C TRP A 123 -24.22 7.95 9.90
N GLN A 124 -23.44 9.00 10.05
CA GLN A 124 -22.25 9.27 9.24
C GLN A 124 -21.00 9.15 10.09
N LEU A 125 -20.12 8.25 9.67
CA LEU A 125 -18.79 8.11 10.24
C LEU A 125 -17.80 8.90 9.37
N SER A 126 -17.22 9.94 9.93
CA SER A 126 -16.15 10.72 9.31
C SER A 126 -14.81 10.26 9.88
N LEU A 127 -13.90 9.93 9.00
CA LEU A 127 -12.58 9.40 9.34
C LEU A 127 -11.48 10.23 8.68
N GLY A 128 -10.41 10.46 9.43
CA GLY A 128 -9.16 11.00 8.92
C GLY A 128 -8.01 10.12 9.35
N ALA A 129 -7.19 9.69 8.40
CA ALA A 129 -6.07 8.80 8.66
C ALA A 129 -4.81 9.18 7.88
N LYS A 130 -3.67 8.79 8.43
CA LYS A 130 -2.37 8.84 7.74
C LYS A 130 -1.92 7.43 7.41
N VAL A 131 -1.49 7.24 6.17
CA VAL A 131 -0.88 6.00 5.69
C VAL A 131 0.64 6.16 5.73
N GLN A 132 1.33 5.16 6.27
CA GLN A 132 2.78 5.19 6.34
C GLN A 132 3.42 5.24 4.94
N GLY A 133 4.39 6.13 4.79
CA GLY A 133 5.10 6.32 3.53
C GLY A 133 4.38 7.22 2.52
N GLU A 134 3.15 7.65 2.81
CA GLU A 134 2.37 8.53 1.95
C GLU A 134 2.32 9.95 2.48
N THR A 135 2.27 10.90 1.56
CA THR A 135 2.05 12.32 1.89
C THR A 135 0.56 12.63 1.81
N GLY A 136 0.04 13.30 2.83
CA GLY A 136 -1.36 13.71 2.88
C GLY A 136 -2.18 12.89 3.87
N THR A 137 -3.48 13.03 3.78
CA THR A 137 -4.47 12.44 4.69
C THR A 137 -5.57 11.76 3.88
N VAL A 138 -5.93 10.55 4.28
CA VAL A 138 -7.13 9.87 3.78
C VAL A 138 -8.31 10.38 4.58
N GLU A 139 -9.27 11.01 3.91
CA GLU A 139 -10.52 11.47 4.53
C GLU A 139 -11.70 10.81 3.86
N ASN A 140 -12.56 10.20 4.65
CA ASN A 140 -13.80 9.60 4.17
C ASN A 140 -14.97 9.90 5.09
N LYS A 141 -16.15 9.96 4.48
CA LYS A 141 -17.44 10.00 5.16
C LYS A 141 -18.23 8.77 4.72
N LEU A 142 -18.55 7.91 5.67
CA LEU A 142 -19.25 6.65 5.43
C LEU A 142 -20.60 6.69 6.10
N VAL A 143 -21.65 6.31 5.39
CA VAL A 143 -23.02 6.29 5.92
C VAL A 143 -23.41 4.87 6.27
N LEU A 144 -23.83 4.68 7.52
CA LEU A 144 -24.38 3.42 8.02
C LEU A 144 -25.78 3.64 8.56
N LYS A 145 -26.56 2.57 8.62
CA LYS A 145 -27.93 2.58 9.12
C LYS A 145 -28.02 1.86 10.46
N ALA A 146 -28.55 2.57 11.46
CA ALA A 146 -28.93 1.96 12.73
C ALA A 146 -30.38 1.49 12.65
N THR A 147 -30.59 0.21 12.94
CA THR A 147 -31.92 -0.40 13.03
C THR A 147 -32.41 -0.47 14.49
N PRO A 148 -33.71 -0.54 14.71
CA PRO A 148 -34.29 -0.71 16.07
C PRO A 148 -33.74 -1.90 16.80
#